data_c8ad6d122ca75efe747779a5c0df843a
#
_entry.id   c8ad6d122ca75efe747779a5c0df843a
#
_cell.length_a   1.000
_cell.length_b   1.000
_cell.length_c   1.000
_cell.angle_alpha   90.00
_cell.angle_beta   90.00
_cell.angle_gamma   90.00
#
_symmetry.space_group_name_H-M   'P 1'
#
loop_
_entity.id
_entity.type
_entity.pdbx_description
1 polymer ?
#
loop_
_entity_poly.entity_id
_entity_poly.type
_entity_poly.pdbx_seq_one_letter_code
_entity_poly.pdbx_strand_id
1 'polypeptide(L)'
;KARFDRELERAGLTVSQMEVLIYILKEQKKQDREITARELEQRFRVSNPTMSGILRRLEKKGFIERKPGSQDKRNKQIRIKENIDELYQMIQSRINVEKERLFRGFTREELAEMAKLSAKLLHNLEQDGKEE
;
A
#
# COMPACT_ATOMS: atom_id res chain seq x y z
N LYS A 1 10.63 -3.57 17.27
CA LYS A 1 9.53 -4.42 16.80
C LYS A 1 8.25 -4.21 17.60
N ALA A 2 8.28 -4.38 18.91
CA ALA A 2 7.13 -4.15 19.79
C ALA A 2 6.68 -2.68 19.82
N ARG A 3 7.62 -1.74 19.64
CA ARG A 3 7.32 -0.31 19.58
C ARG A 3 6.50 0.04 18.34
N PHE A 4 6.89 -0.51 17.21
CA PHE A 4 6.22 -0.24 15.93
C PHE A 4 4.83 -0.87 15.88
N ASP A 5 4.72 -2.11 16.34
CA ASP A 5 3.42 -2.78 16.44
C ASP A 5 2.46 -1.95 17.28
N ARG A 6 2.96 -1.36 18.36
CA ARG A 6 2.17 -0.45 19.21
C ARG A 6 1.81 0.85 18.51
N GLU A 7 2.73 1.41 17.72
CA GLU A 7 2.47 2.62 16.95
C GLU A 7 1.42 2.39 15.87
N LEU A 8 1.49 1.25 15.18
CA LEU A 8 0.47 0.86 14.19
C LEU A 8 -0.89 0.62 14.84
N GLU A 9 -0.90 -0.08 15.97
CA GLU A 9 -2.13 -0.31 16.73
C GLU A 9 -2.73 0.99 17.25
N ARG A 10 -1.89 1.89 17.79
CA ARG A 10 -2.31 3.21 18.26
C ARG A 10 -2.81 4.07 17.10
N ALA A 11 -2.22 3.96 15.95
CA ALA A 11 -2.65 4.69 14.76
C ALA A 11 -4.02 4.23 14.28
N GLY A 12 -4.42 3.00 14.62
CA GLY A 12 -5.72 2.46 14.25
C GLY A 12 -5.93 2.38 12.75
N LEU A 13 -4.87 2.00 12.01
CA LEU A 13 -4.97 1.91 10.55
C LEU A 13 -5.83 0.71 10.14
N THR A 14 -6.78 0.98 9.26
CA THR A 14 -7.56 -0.10 8.62
C THR A 14 -6.70 -0.80 7.58
N VAL A 15 -7.13 -1.98 7.14
CA VAL A 15 -6.44 -2.73 6.08
C VAL A 15 -6.31 -1.88 4.81
N SER A 16 -7.36 -1.18 4.41
CA SER A 16 -7.33 -0.31 3.22
C SER A 16 -6.34 0.83 3.36
N GLN A 17 -6.29 1.47 4.53
CA GLN A 17 -5.32 2.53 4.81
C GLN A 17 -3.88 2.00 4.75
N MET A 18 -3.65 0.83 5.32
CA MET A 18 -2.34 0.19 5.32
C MET A 18 -1.88 -0.17 3.90
N GLU A 19 -2.78 -0.72 3.08
CA GLU A 19 -2.47 -1.08 1.70
C GLU A 19 -2.08 0.14 0.87
N VAL A 20 -2.81 1.25 1.01
CA VAL A 20 -2.50 2.51 0.32
C VAL A 20 -1.15 3.05 0.78
N LEU A 21 -0.91 3.05 2.09
CA LEU A 21 0.37 3.52 2.65
C LEU A 21 1.55 2.69 2.13
N ILE A 22 1.41 1.37 2.11
CA ILE A 22 2.46 0.47 1.59
C ILE A 22 2.73 0.75 0.11
N TYR A 23 1.69 0.96 -0.69
CA TYR A 23 1.85 1.28 -2.11
C TYR A 23 2.65 2.57 -2.30
N ILE A 24 2.27 3.64 -1.61
CA ILE A 24 2.97 4.93 -1.68
C ILE A 24 4.44 4.75 -1.29
N LEU A 25 4.67 4.04 -0.19
CA LEU A 25 6.01 3.81 0.34
C LEU A 25 6.90 3.06 -0.66
N LYS A 26 6.39 1.97 -1.23
CA LYS A 26 7.13 1.17 -2.21
C LYS A 26 7.44 1.96 -3.49
N GLU A 27 6.48 2.72 -3.97
CA GLU A 27 6.67 3.53 -5.18
C GLU A 27 7.70 4.64 -4.96
N GLN A 28 7.66 5.31 -3.84
CA GLN A 28 8.66 6.33 -3.50
C GLN A 28 10.05 5.74 -3.27
N LYS A 29 10.11 4.52 -2.75
CA LYS A 29 11.38 3.80 -2.55
C LYS A 29 12.04 3.42 -3.89
N LYS A 30 11.22 3.06 -4.89
CA LYS A 30 11.72 2.69 -6.22
C LYS A 30 12.23 3.90 -7.00
N GLN A 31 11.44 4.95 -7.05
CA GLN A 31 11.81 6.18 -7.73
C GLN A 31 11.07 7.37 -7.13
N ASP A 32 11.78 8.48 -7.03
CA ASP A 32 11.20 9.72 -6.49
C ASP A 32 10.34 10.39 -7.55
N ARG A 33 9.10 9.94 -7.66
CA ARG A 33 8.13 10.48 -8.60
C ARG A 33 6.88 10.97 -7.87
N GLU A 34 6.10 11.78 -8.56
CA GLU A 34 4.84 12.26 -8.02
C GLU A 34 3.80 11.13 -8.01
N ILE A 35 3.11 10.99 -6.90
CA ILE A 35 1.98 10.07 -6.74
C ILE A 35 0.75 10.93 -6.49
N THR A 36 -0.31 10.69 -7.27
CA THR A 36 -1.55 11.45 -7.17
C THR A 36 -2.69 10.59 -6.64
N ALA A 37 -3.73 11.24 -6.12
CA ALA A 37 -4.95 10.54 -5.67
C ALA A 37 -5.57 9.76 -6.83
N ARG A 38 -5.55 10.31 -8.03
CA ARG A 38 -6.11 9.65 -9.22
C ARG A 38 -5.42 8.34 -9.52
N GLU A 39 -4.09 8.30 -9.42
CA GLU A 39 -3.33 7.07 -9.59
C GLU A 39 -3.77 6.01 -8.57
N LEU A 40 -3.94 6.42 -7.32
CA LEU A 40 -4.37 5.52 -6.24
C LEU A 40 -5.81 5.02 -6.45
N GLU A 41 -6.69 5.88 -6.91
CA GLU A 41 -8.07 5.51 -7.26
C GLU A 41 -8.07 4.40 -8.31
N GLN A 42 -7.28 4.56 -9.35
CA GLN A 42 -7.17 3.58 -10.43
C GLN A 42 -6.51 2.28 -9.96
N ARG A 43 -5.45 2.41 -9.18
CA ARG A 43 -4.69 1.23 -8.68
C ARG A 43 -5.55 0.37 -7.75
N PHE A 44 -6.31 1.00 -6.88
CA PHE A 44 -7.13 0.29 -5.88
C PHE A 44 -8.59 0.11 -6.30
N ARG A 45 -8.97 0.67 -7.45
CA ARG A 45 -10.34 0.59 -8.00
C ARG A 45 -11.40 1.09 -7.02
N VAL A 46 -11.14 2.25 -6.46
CA VAL A 46 -12.06 2.91 -5.53
C VAL A 46 -12.44 4.30 -6.06
N SER A 47 -13.56 4.81 -5.58
CA SER A 47 -14.04 6.12 -5.98
C SER A 47 -13.19 7.24 -5.38
N ASN A 48 -13.30 8.44 -5.96
CA ASN A 48 -12.66 9.63 -5.43
C ASN A 48 -13.02 9.90 -3.96
N PRO A 49 -14.31 9.88 -3.56
CA PRO A 49 -14.65 10.08 -2.15
C PRO A 49 -14.03 9.05 -1.22
N THR A 50 -13.96 7.78 -1.63
CA THR A 50 -13.36 6.72 -0.82
C THR A 50 -11.87 6.97 -0.64
N MET A 51 -11.15 7.23 -1.74
CA MET A 51 -9.71 7.49 -1.66
C MET A 51 -9.42 8.76 -0.88
N SER A 52 -10.19 9.82 -1.09
CA SER A 52 -10.06 11.07 -0.33
C SER A 52 -10.18 10.86 1.17
N GLY A 53 -11.10 9.99 1.59
CA GLY A 53 -11.27 9.62 2.99
C GLY A 53 -10.07 8.89 3.55
N ILE A 54 -9.53 7.94 2.80
CA ILE A 54 -8.33 7.17 3.19
C ILE A 54 -7.14 8.12 3.34
N LEU A 55 -6.89 8.96 2.34
CA LEU A 55 -5.76 9.90 2.34
C LEU A 55 -5.86 10.93 3.46
N ARG A 56 -7.06 11.46 3.71
CA ARG A 56 -7.27 12.41 4.79
C ARG A 56 -6.93 11.80 6.15
N ARG A 57 -7.32 10.54 6.37
CA ARG A 57 -7.00 9.84 7.61
C ARG A 57 -5.51 9.57 7.76
N LEU A 58 -4.84 9.17 6.68
CA LEU A 58 -3.38 8.97 6.70
C LEU A 58 -2.63 10.29 6.94
N GLU A 59 -3.10 11.37 6.34
CA GLU A 59 -2.54 12.71 6.54
C GLU A 59 -2.74 13.17 7.98
N LYS A 60 -3.94 13.00 8.52
CA LYS A 60 -4.27 13.38 9.90
C LYS A 60 -3.42 12.61 10.92
N LYS A 61 -3.12 11.34 10.64
CA LYS A 61 -2.28 10.49 11.49
C LYS A 61 -0.78 10.76 11.31
N GLY A 62 -0.42 11.64 10.39
CA GLY A 62 0.96 12.07 10.18
C GLY A 62 1.82 11.15 9.31
N PHE A 63 1.23 10.21 8.59
CA PHE A 63 1.99 9.30 7.73
C PHE A 63 2.33 9.89 6.37
N ILE A 64 1.43 10.72 5.83
CA ILE A 64 1.61 11.33 4.52
C ILE A 64 1.40 12.84 4.60
N GLU A 65 1.90 13.53 3.58
CA GLU A 65 1.62 14.93 3.35
C GLU A 65 1.20 15.13 1.90
N ARG A 66 0.44 16.17 1.63
CA ARG A 66 0.00 16.54 0.28
C ARG A 66 0.54 17.91 -0.05
N LYS A 67 1.22 18.02 -1.20
CA LYS A 67 1.78 19.27 -1.73
C LYS A 67 1.25 19.50 -3.14
N PRO A 68 1.21 20.77 -3.62
CA PRO A 68 0.87 21.04 -5.01
C PRO A 68 1.80 20.28 -5.95
N GLY A 69 1.24 19.68 -7.01
CA GLY A 69 2.03 18.99 -8.02
C GLY A 69 2.88 19.97 -8.83
N SER A 70 3.97 19.49 -9.41
CA SER A 70 4.90 20.32 -10.20
C SER A 70 4.29 20.78 -11.53
N GLN A 71 3.43 19.97 -12.16
CA GLN A 71 2.84 20.25 -13.46
C GLN A 71 1.41 20.78 -13.37
N ASP A 72 0.63 20.30 -12.40
CA ASP A 72 -0.74 20.76 -12.17
C ASP A 72 -0.94 20.98 -10.68
N LYS A 73 -1.07 22.24 -10.28
CA LYS A 73 -1.26 22.62 -8.87
C LYS A 73 -2.57 22.13 -8.27
N ARG A 74 -3.53 21.72 -9.13
CA ARG A 74 -4.80 21.14 -8.67
C ARG A 74 -4.62 19.67 -8.25
N ASN A 75 -3.69 18.95 -8.88
CA ASN A 75 -3.35 17.59 -8.52
C ASN A 75 -2.26 17.60 -7.46
N LYS A 76 -2.67 17.44 -6.21
CA LYS A 76 -1.72 17.40 -5.10
C LYS A 76 -0.88 16.14 -5.15
N GLN A 77 0.41 16.33 -4.99
CA GLN A 77 1.37 15.25 -4.85
C GLN A 77 1.28 14.68 -3.43
N ILE A 78 1.26 13.36 -3.34
CA ILE A 78 1.19 12.63 -2.07
C ILE A 78 2.57 12.08 -1.77
N ARG A 79 3.08 12.31 -0.57
CA ARG A 79 4.39 11.83 -0.13
C ARG A 79 4.32 11.31 1.29
N ILE A 80 5.19 10.34 1.60
CA ILE A 80 5.40 9.89 2.98
C ILE A 80 6.08 11.03 3.76
N LYS A 81 5.54 11.35 4.91
CA LYS A 81 6.05 12.42 5.77
C LYS A 81 7.22 11.97 6.63
N GLU A 82 7.20 10.71 7.08
CA GLU A 82 8.19 10.13 7.97
C GLU A 82 9.48 9.74 7.24
N ASN A 83 10.48 9.31 8.00
CA ASN A 83 11.68 8.69 7.42
C ASN A 83 11.28 7.44 6.64
N ILE A 84 11.39 7.51 5.32
CA ILE A 84 10.98 6.43 4.41
C ILE A 84 11.70 5.12 4.72
N ASP A 85 13.01 5.18 4.96
CA ASP A 85 13.79 3.97 5.20
C ASP A 85 13.38 3.27 6.49
N GLU A 86 13.20 4.03 7.55
CA GLU A 86 12.77 3.47 8.84
C GLU A 86 11.37 2.86 8.74
N LEU A 87 10.43 3.60 8.17
CA LEU A 87 9.06 3.13 7.98
C LEU A 87 9.02 1.88 7.09
N TYR A 88 9.78 1.88 6.00
CA TYR A 88 9.88 0.73 5.09
C TYR A 88 10.37 -0.51 5.83
N GLN A 89 11.47 -0.38 6.59
CA GLN A 89 12.04 -1.50 7.36
C GLN A 89 11.04 -2.05 8.37
N MET A 90 10.34 -1.18 9.04
CA MET A 90 9.34 -1.58 10.04
C MET A 90 8.20 -2.37 9.39
N ILE A 91 7.66 -1.89 8.29
CA ILE A 91 6.57 -2.56 7.56
C ILE A 91 7.05 -3.90 6.98
N GLN A 92 8.24 -3.93 6.38
CA GLN A 92 8.80 -5.17 5.83
C GLN A 92 9.03 -6.23 6.90
N SER A 93 9.53 -5.81 8.07
CA SER A 93 9.71 -6.73 9.20
C SER A 93 8.39 -7.37 9.62
N ARG A 94 7.32 -6.58 9.68
CA ARG A 94 6.00 -7.10 10.03
C ARG A 94 5.49 -8.08 8.98
N ILE A 95 5.60 -7.71 7.71
CA ILE A 95 5.20 -8.58 6.59
C ILE A 95 5.98 -9.90 6.63
N ASN A 96 7.29 -9.85 6.86
CA ASN A 96 8.13 -11.04 6.90
C ASN A 96 7.74 -11.98 8.05
N VAL A 97 7.44 -11.44 9.22
CA VAL A 97 6.96 -12.24 10.35
C VAL A 97 5.66 -12.97 9.99
N GLU A 98 4.71 -12.28 9.37
CA GLU A 98 3.46 -12.90 8.96
C GLU A 98 3.66 -13.94 7.86
N LYS A 99 4.56 -13.69 6.91
CA LYS A 99 4.91 -14.65 5.85
C LYS A 99 5.50 -15.95 6.45
N GLU A 100 6.44 -15.81 7.36
CA GLU A 100 7.03 -16.98 8.03
C GLU A 100 5.99 -17.82 8.75
N ARG A 101 5.06 -17.15 9.40
CA ARG A 101 3.98 -17.79 10.12
C ARG A 101 3.02 -18.54 9.19
N LEU A 102 2.59 -17.86 8.09
CA LEU A 102 1.64 -18.40 7.13
C LEU A 102 2.20 -19.54 6.30
N PHE A 103 3.46 -19.40 5.89
CA PHE A 103 4.08 -20.34 4.95
C PHE A 103 5.01 -21.34 5.60
N ARG A 104 4.88 -21.53 6.90
CA ARG A 104 5.66 -22.52 7.63
C ARG A 104 5.42 -23.93 7.05
N GLY A 105 6.51 -24.61 6.71
CA GLY A 105 6.42 -25.94 6.14
C GLY A 105 6.22 -26.00 4.64
N PHE A 106 6.03 -24.86 3.98
CA PHE A 106 5.93 -24.81 2.51
C PHE A 106 7.33 -24.88 1.89
N THR A 107 7.47 -25.67 0.84
CA THR A 107 8.69 -25.69 0.03
C THR A 107 8.67 -24.51 -0.96
N ARG A 108 9.85 -24.22 -1.54
CA ARG A 108 9.95 -23.20 -2.60
C ARG A 108 9.07 -23.55 -3.79
N GLU A 109 9.02 -24.82 -4.16
CA GLU A 109 8.21 -25.33 -5.27
C GLU A 109 6.73 -25.12 -5.01
N GLU A 110 6.28 -25.41 -3.79
CA GLU A 110 4.90 -25.20 -3.37
C GLU A 110 4.52 -23.72 -3.40
N LEU A 111 5.41 -22.83 -2.95
CA LEU A 111 5.17 -21.39 -2.99
C LEU A 111 5.09 -20.88 -4.44
N ALA A 112 5.96 -21.37 -5.32
CA ALA A 112 5.95 -21.02 -6.73
C ALA A 112 4.65 -21.48 -7.42
N GLU A 113 4.20 -22.68 -7.10
CA GLU A 113 2.94 -23.21 -7.61
C GLU A 113 1.75 -22.40 -7.13
N MET A 114 1.72 -22.02 -5.86
CA MET A 114 0.67 -21.17 -5.30
C MET A 114 0.63 -19.81 -6.01
N ALA A 115 1.78 -19.19 -6.24
CA ALA A 115 1.87 -17.91 -6.96
C ALA A 115 1.32 -18.02 -8.37
N LYS A 116 1.66 -19.11 -9.07
CA LYS A 116 1.18 -19.40 -10.42
C LYS A 116 -0.34 -19.56 -10.46
N LEU A 117 -0.90 -20.32 -9.54
CA LEU A 117 -2.34 -20.55 -9.45
C LEU A 117 -3.09 -19.29 -9.06
N SER A 118 -2.54 -18.52 -8.12
CA SER A 118 -3.13 -17.22 -7.72
C SER A 118 -3.16 -16.24 -8.89
N ALA A 119 -2.13 -16.22 -9.72
CA ALA A 119 -2.08 -15.38 -10.92
C ALA A 119 -3.20 -15.73 -11.90
N LYS A 120 -3.50 -17.02 -12.07
CA LYS A 120 -4.63 -17.47 -12.89
C LYS A 120 -5.96 -16.97 -12.36
N LEU A 121 -6.18 -17.05 -11.05
CA LEU A 121 -7.38 -16.54 -10.41
C LEU A 121 -7.55 -15.04 -10.65
N LEU A 122 -6.49 -14.26 -10.42
CA LEU A 122 -6.51 -12.82 -10.63
C LEU A 122 -6.81 -12.48 -12.08
N HIS A 123 -6.19 -13.17 -13.02
CA HIS A 123 -6.43 -12.95 -14.43
C HIS A 123 -7.93 -13.14 -14.77
N ASN A 124 -8.54 -14.21 -14.29
CA ASN A 124 -9.96 -14.49 -14.53
C ASN A 124 -10.86 -13.41 -13.93
N LEU A 125 -10.55 -12.97 -12.71
CA LEU A 125 -11.29 -11.89 -12.05
C LEU A 125 -11.20 -10.58 -12.84
N GLU A 126 -10.03 -10.25 -13.36
CA GLU A 126 -9.81 -9.05 -14.16
C GLU A 126 -10.56 -9.11 -15.49
N GLN A 127 -10.62 -10.27 -16.14
CA GLN A 127 -11.39 -10.43 -17.38
C GLN A 127 -12.89 -10.29 -17.13
N ASP A 128 -13.42 -10.90 -16.09
CA ASP A 128 -14.83 -10.77 -15.73
C ASP A 128 -15.20 -9.33 -15.44
N GLY A 129 -14.34 -8.58 -14.76
CA GLY A 129 -14.53 -7.16 -14.49
C GLY A 129 -14.56 -6.29 -15.74
N LYS A 130 -13.92 -6.72 -16.83
CA LYS A 130 -13.94 -5.98 -18.11
C LYS A 130 -15.18 -6.23 -18.95
N GLU A 131 -15.88 -7.32 -18.72
CA GLU A 131 -17.10 -7.69 -19.44
C GLU A 131 -18.36 -7.00 -18.89
N GLU A 132 -18.25 -6.45 -17.69
CA GLU A 132 -19.30 -5.65 -17.07
C GLU A 132 -19.11 -4.17 -17.42
#